data_91640a60a55b71a2e7f9aacf381213c6
#
_entry.id   91640a60a55b71a2e7f9aacf381213c6
#
_cell.length_a   1.000
_cell.length_b   1.000
_cell.length_c   1.000
_cell.angle_alpha   90.00
_cell.angle_beta   90.00
_cell.angle_gamma   90.00
#
_symmetry.space_group_name_H-M   'P 1'
#
loop_
_entity.id
_entity.type
_entity.pdbx_description
1 polymer ?
#
loop_
_entity_poly.entity_id
_entity_poly.type
_entity_poly.pdbx_seq_one_letter_code
_entity_poly.pdbx_strand_id
1 'polypeptide(L)'
;MLFRHAGVSFFSCGEEIIYLMFTLEEKLGYAFKNKALLENALQHSSYANEHRGGGMRSNERLEFLGDAVLGVVTADYLFRKHPDLPEGDLTRLRAALVCEDSLHEVAQSLELGRHLKLGRGEEQGGGRRRPSILADATESVFAAVYLDGGMEAASELIHRALLDKGREEAVEERRRDFKTELQELVQRKSGSTLGYRLVGSSGPDHAKVFEAAVLLNGEVLSTGTGHSKKEAEQAAAGAALEKLQQA
;
A
#
# COMPACT_ATOMS: atom_id res chain seq x y z
N MET A 1 40.57 11.18 36.41
CA MET A 1 39.15 11.21 36.04
C MET A 1 39.09 11.84 34.65
N LEU A 2 39.12 11.00 33.59
CA LEU A 2 39.21 11.44 32.20
C LEU A 2 37.87 11.12 31.55
N PHE A 3 37.08 12.17 31.24
CA PHE A 3 35.91 12.05 30.41
C PHE A 3 36.35 11.98 28.92
N ARG A 4 36.24 10.81 28.31
CA ARG A 4 36.33 10.69 26.85
C ARG A 4 35.03 11.22 26.23
N HIS A 5 35.11 12.30 25.48
CA HIS A 5 34.09 12.76 24.58
C HIS A 5 34.00 11.76 23.41
N ALA A 6 32.82 11.23 23.19
CA ALA A 6 32.52 10.43 22.01
C ALA A 6 32.58 11.34 20.78
N GLY A 7 33.55 11.09 19.89
CA GLY A 7 33.73 11.82 18.65
C GLY A 7 32.58 11.53 17.71
N VAL A 8 31.82 12.55 17.36
CA VAL A 8 30.93 12.53 16.22
C VAL A 8 31.81 12.55 14.97
N SER A 9 31.97 11.44 14.32
CA SER A 9 32.66 11.33 13.03
C SER A 9 31.82 12.06 11.99
N PHE A 10 32.30 13.17 11.45
CA PHE A 10 31.73 13.82 10.27
C PHE A 10 32.08 12.95 9.06
N PHE A 11 31.12 12.18 8.60
CA PHE A 11 31.25 11.49 7.33
C PHE A 11 31.26 12.52 6.19
N SER A 12 32.06 12.27 5.15
CA SER A 12 31.97 13.07 3.91
C SER A 12 30.63 12.77 3.23
N CYS A 13 30.10 13.69 2.42
CA CYS A 13 28.81 13.54 1.73
C CYS A 13 28.73 12.21 0.92
N GLY A 14 29.86 11.72 0.41
CA GLY A 14 29.93 10.43 -0.29
C GLY A 14 29.83 9.22 0.63
N GLU A 15 30.42 9.29 1.82
CA GLU A 15 30.37 8.19 2.80
C GLU A 15 28.99 8.05 3.43
N GLU A 16 28.27 9.15 3.64
CA GLU A 16 26.88 9.14 4.14
C GLU A 16 25.91 8.51 3.14
N ILE A 17 26.07 8.80 1.85
CA ILE A 17 25.28 8.19 0.77
C ILE A 17 25.53 6.68 0.72
N ILE A 18 26.78 6.23 0.78
CA ILE A 18 27.15 4.80 0.77
C ILE A 18 26.56 4.10 1.98
N TYR A 19 26.64 4.69 3.17
CA TYR A 19 26.06 4.12 4.39
C TYR A 19 24.53 3.99 4.32
N LEU A 20 23.86 5.03 3.84
CA LEU A 20 22.39 5.01 3.63
C LEU A 20 21.96 3.94 2.63
N MET A 21 22.69 3.75 1.55
CA MET A 21 22.41 2.71 0.56
C MET A 21 22.61 1.31 1.15
N PHE A 22 23.65 1.11 1.94
CA PHE A 22 23.91 -0.16 2.60
C PHE A 22 22.78 -0.54 3.57
N THR A 23 22.27 0.42 4.35
CA THR A 23 21.14 0.19 5.25
C THR A 23 19.83 -0.12 4.49
N LEU A 24 19.64 0.46 3.30
CA LEU A 24 18.47 0.14 2.48
C LEU A 24 18.56 -1.26 1.89
N GLU A 25 19.72 -1.69 1.40
CA GLU A 25 19.93 -3.04 0.89
C GLU A 25 19.70 -4.12 1.96
N GLU A 26 20.07 -3.84 3.22
CA GLU A 26 19.75 -4.73 4.34
C GLU A 26 18.24 -4.88 4.54
N LYS A 27 17.48 -3.78 4.46
CA LYS A 27 16.01 -3.81 4.55
C LYS A 27 15.37 -4.50 3.35
N LEU A 28 15.91 -4.27 2.16
CA LEU A 28 15.49 -4.95 0.94
C LEU A 28 15.85 -6.44 0.97
N GLY A 29 16.81 -6.86 1.81
CA GLY A 29 17.37 -8.21 1.80
C GLY A 29 17.99 -8.57 0.45
N TYR A 30 18.47 -7.56 -0.28
CA TYR A 30 19.06 -7.71 -1.61
C TYR A 30 20.27 -6.78 -1.77
N ALA A 31 21.43 -7.35 -2.09
CA ALA A 31 22.66 -6.61 -2.37
C ALA A 31 22.81 -6.40 -3.88
N PHE A 32 22.76 -5.15 -4.33
CA PHE A 32 22.89 -4.82 -5.75
C PHE A 32 24.30 -5.05 -6.28
N LYS A 33 24.41 -5.73 -7.41
CA LYS A 33 25.62 -5.84 -8.22
C LYS A 33 25.90 -4.50 -8.93
N ASN A 34 24.86 -3.85 -9.43
CA ASN A 34 24.90 -2.54 -10.07
C ASN A 34 24.14 -1.51 -9.20
N LYS A 35 24.86 -0.81 -8.31
CA LYS A 35 24.32 0.22 -7.43
C LYS A 35 23.59 1.37 -8.15
N ALA A 36 23.99 1.65 -9.42
CA ALA A 36 23.36 2.71 -10.19
C ALA A 36 21.87 2.45 -10.49
N LEU A 37 21.42 1.19 -10.46
CA LEU A 37 19.99 0.86 -10.59
C LEU A 37 19.21 1.33 -9.36
N LEU A 38 19.70 1.04 -8.16
CA LEU A 38 19.08 1.51 -6.93
C LEU A 38 19.11 3.03 -6.83
N GLU A 39 20.24 3.65 -7.18
CA GLU A 39 20.35 5.12 -7.20
C GLU A 39 19.32 5.76 -8.14
N ASN A 40 19.11 5.19 -9.35
CA ASN A 40 18.11 5.68 -10.28
C ASN A 40 16.68 5.46 -9.76
N ALA A 41 16.39 4.32 -9.12
CA ALA A 41 15.07 4.05 -8.54
C ALA A 41 14.66 5.08 -7.49
N LEU A 42 15.63 5.69 -6.81
CA LEU A 42 15.42 6.69 -5.77
C LEU A 42 15.44 8.14 -6.29
N GLN A 43 15.57 8.37 -7.60
CA GLN A 43 15.62 9.70 -8.21
C GLN A 43 14.26 10.12 -8.76
N HIS A 44 13.52 10.93 -8.01
CA HIS A 44 12.26 11.51 -8.48
C HIS A 44 12.50 12.49 -9.64
N SER A 45 11.51 12.66 -10.51
CA SER A 45 11.57 13.53 -11.69
C SER A 45 11.91 14.99 -11.35
N SER A 46 11.50 15.50 -10.21
CA SER A 46 11.87 16.87 -9.76
C SER A 46 13.38 17.02 -9.57
N TYR A 47 14.04 16.00 -9.00
CA TYR A 47 15.50 16.01 -8.83
C TYR A 47 16.23 15.93 -10.17
N ALA A 48 15.81 15.00 -11.04
CA ALA A 48 16.38 14.87 -12.38
C ALA A 48 16.23 16.15 -13.21
N ASN A 49 15.09 16.85 -13.10
CA ASN A 49 14.82 18.10 -13.76
C ASN A 49 15.75 19.25 -13.31
N GLU A 50 16.08 19.31 -12.03
CA GLU A 50 17.05 20.32 -11.49
C GLU A 50 18.49 20.02 -11.91
N HIS A 51 18.81 18.77 -12.25
CA HIS A 51 20.17 18.31 -12.58
C HIS A 51 20.36 17.88 -14.02
N ARG A 52 19.57 18.44 -14.97
CA ARG A 52 19.55 18.07 -16.41
C ARG A 52 20.92 18.09 -17.11
N GLY A 53 21.89 18.85 -16.61
CA GLY A 53 23.24 18.94 -17.19
C GLY A 53 24.13 17.72 -16.96
N GLY A 54 23.76 16.78 -16.09
CA GLY A 54 24.54 15.61 -15.69
C GLY A 54 24.12 14.27 -16.28
N GLY A 55 23.16 14.24 -17.22
CA GLY A 55 22.64 12.98 -17.78
C GLY A 55 21.83 12.15 -16.79
N MET A 56 21.40 12.74 -15.68
CA MET A 56 20.57 12.07 -14.66
C MET A 56 19.19 11.71 -15.24
N ARG A 57 18.73 10.51 -14.91
CA ARG A 57 17.42 9.99 -15.33
C ARG A 57 16.50 9.94 -14.11
N SER A 58 15.21 10.28 -14.32
CA SER A 58 14.18 10.03 -13.32
C SER A 58 13.92 8.53 -13.17
N ASN A 59 13.22 8.17 -12.10
CA ASN A 59 12.76 6.80 -11.84
C ASN A 59 11.53 6.39 -12.67
N GLU A 60 10.86 7.29 -13.39
CA GLU A 60 9.61 7.04 -14.13
C GLU A 60 9.66 5.81 -15.05
N ARG A 61 10.81 5.54 -15.68
CA ARG A 61 10.95 4.34 -16.53
C ARG A 61 11.10 3.05 -15.71
N LEU A 62 11.66 3.14 -14.51
CA LEU A 62 11.72 2.01 -13.58
C LEU A 62 10.36 1.76 -12.94
N GLU A 63 9.63 2.80 -12.57
CA GLU A 63 8.24 2.75 -12.14
C GLU A 63 7.38 1.98 -13.15
N PHE A 64 7.38 2.41 -14.42
CA PHE A 64 6.65 1.72 -15.49
C PHE A 64 6.99 0.22 -15.59
N LEU A 65 8.28 -0.14 -15.47
CA LEU A 65 8.70 -1.54 -15.50
C LEU A 65 8.30 -2.26 -14.20
N GLY A 66 8.40 -1.56 -13.08
CA GLY A 66 8.08 -2.10 -11.75
C GLY A 66 6.62 -2.45 -11.58
N ASP A 67 5.71 -1.61 -12.06
CA ASP A 67 4.27 -1.92 -12.12
C ASP A 67 4.02 -3.24 -12.87
N ALA A 68 4.64 -3.42 -14.04
CA ALA A 68 4.49 -4.65 -14.81
C ALA A 68 5.04 -5.88 -14.07
N VAL A 69 6.23 -5.78 -13.45
CA VAL A 69 6.83 -6.87 -12.66
C VAL A 69 5.97 -7.20 -11.44
N LEU A 70 5.53 -6.19 -10.71
CA LEU A 70 4.62 -6.33 -9.57
C LEU A 70 3.30 -6.98 -9.98
N GLY A 71 2.74 -6.53 -11.11
CA GLY A 71 1.51 -7.10 -11.68
C GLY A 71 1.62 -8.58 -12.00
N VAL A 72 2.72 -9.02 -12.62
CA VAL A 72 2.95 -10.43 -12.95
C VAL A 72 3.15 -11.27 -11.70
N VAL A 73 3.99 -10.84 -10.75
CA VAL A 73 4.25 -11.59 -9.50
C VAL A 73 2.97 -11.75 -8.68
N THR A 74 2.21 -10.66 -8.54
CA THR A 74 0.95 -10.69 -7.77
C THR A 74 -0.10 -11.56 -8.47
N ALA A 75 -0.18 -11.51 -9.80
CA ALA A 75 -1.12 -12.34 -10.56
C ALA A 75 -0.79 -13.83 -10.44
N ASP A 76 0.48 -14.23 -10.56
CA ASP A 76 0.93 -15.62 -10.39
C ASP A 76 0.64 -16.13 -8.96
N TYR A 77 0.93 -15.31 -7.96
CA TYR A 77 0.62 -15.61 -6.55
C TYR A 77 -0.87 -15.88 -6.34
N LEU A 78 -1.74 -14.95 -6.77
CA LEU A 78 -3.19 -15.08 -6.59
C LEU A 78 -3.76 -16.27 -7.37
N PHE A 79 -3.31 -16.48 -8.60
CA PHE A 79 -3.75 -17.60 -9.43
C PHE A 79 -3.45 -18.96 -8.78
N ARG A 80 -2.28 -19.10 -8.17
CA ARG A 80 -1.90 -20.36 -7.50
C ARG A 80 -2.58 -20.54 -6.16
N LYS A 81 -2.78 -19.47 -5.41
CA LYS A 81 -3.35 -19.49 -4.08
C LYS A 81 -4.88 -19.71 -4.11
N HIS A 82 -5.54 -19.21 -5.14
CA HIS A 82 -7.00 -19.24 -5.28
C HIS A 82 -7.46 -19.93 -6.58
N PRO A 83 -7.30 -21.25 -6.70
CA PRO A 83 -7.59 -21.99 -7.94
C PRO A 83 -9.07 -21.93 -8.36
N ASP A 84 -9.97 -21.68 -7.41
CA ASP A 84 -11.42 -21.70 -7.65
C ASP A 84 -12.03 -20.30 -7.82
N LEU A 85 -11.25 -19.22 -7.65
CA LEU A 85 -11.77 -17.85 -7.81
C LEU A 85 -11.94 -17.48 -9.28
N PRO A 86 -13.09 -16.86 -9.65
CA PRO A 86 -13.30 -16.29 -10.98
C PRO A 86 -12.28 -15.20 -11.31
N GLU A 87 -11.99 -15.01 -12.60
CA GLU A 87 -11.05 -13.98 -13.10
C GLU A 87 -11.35 -12.58 -12.53
N GLY A 88 -12.65 -12.20 -12.52
CA GLY A 88 -13.05 -10.89 -11.98
C GLY A 88 -12.68 -10.68 -10.51
N ASP A 89 -12.68 -11.73 -9.69
CA ASP A 89 -12.27 -11.68 -8.29
C ASP A 89 -10.75 -11.59 -8.17
N LEU A 90 -10.02 -12.38 -8.94
CA LEU A 90 -8.55 -12.30 -9.00
C LEU A 90 -8.08 -10.92 -9.45
N THR A 91 -8.73 -10.31 -10.44
CA THR A 91 -8.43 -8.96 -10.90
C THR A 91 -8.69 -7.91 -9.83
N ARG A 92 -9.80 -8.04 -9.08
CA ARG A 92 -10.10 -7.13 -7.97
C ARG A 92 -9.11 -7.28 -6.82
N LEU A 93 -8.75 -8.52 -6.44
CA LEU A 93 -7.74 -8.80 -5.40
C LEU A 93 -6.39 -8.20 -5.78
N ARG A 94 -5.95 -8.44 -7.02
CA ARG A 94 -4.70 -7.84 -7.51
C ARG A 94 -4.73 -6.32 -7.38
N ALA A 95 -5.75 -5.65 -7.91
CA ALA A 95 -5.85 -4.20 -7.85
C ALA A 95 -5.80 -3.64 -6.43
N ALA A 96 -6.37 -4.35 -5.45
CA ALA A 96 -6.34 -3.92 -4.06
C ALA A 96 -4.99 -4.17 -3.37
N LEU A 97 -4.27 -5.22 -3.76
CA LEU A 97 -2.93 -5.51 -3.23
C LEU A 97 -1.86 -4.55 -3.77
N VAL A 98 -1.98 -4.12 -5.03
CA VAL A 98 -0.99 -3.26 -5.69
C VAL A 98 -1.41 -1.78 -5.76
N CYS A 99 -2.40 -1.36 -4.97
CA CYS A 99 -2.83 0.05 -4.94
C CYS A 99 -1.79 0.97 -4.26
N GLU A 100 -1.92 2.28 -4.51
CA GLU A 100 -1.06 3.32 -3.92
C GLU A 100 -0.88 3.16 -2.41
N ASP A 101 -1.97 2.93 -1.66
CA ASP A 101 -1.94 2.78 -0.21
C ASP A 101 -1.07 1.59 0.22
N SER A 102 -1.20 0.44 -0.44
CA SER A 102 -0.41 -0.76 -0.15
C SER A 102 1.08 -0.54 -0.43
N LEU A 103 1.41 0.09 -1.56
CA LEU A 103 2.79 0.41 -1.92
C LEU A 103 3.40 1.48 -1.02
N HIS A 104 2.60 2.47 -0.61
CA HIS A 104 2.99 3.45 0.40
C HIS A 104 3.36 2.80 1.74
N GLU A 105 2.57 1.83 2.22
CA GLU A 105 2.90 1.07 3.44
C GLU A 105 4.21 0.28 3.28
N VAL A 106 4.46 -0.32 2.10
CA VAL A 106 5.75 -0.96 1.80
C VAL A 106 6.87 0.06 1.87
N ALA A 107 6.72 1.22 1.22
CA ALA A 107 7.71 2.30 1.25
C ALA A 107 8.02 2.78 2.67
N GLN A 108 7.01 2.89 3.53
CA GLN A 108 7.18 3.25 4.94
C GLN A 108 7.98 2.17 5.70
N SER A 109 7.66 0.90 5.51
CA SER A 109 8.37 -0.21 6.18
C SER A 109 9.85 -0.29 5.79
N LEU A 110 10.16 0.07 4.54
CA LEU A 110 11.51 0.15 3.99
C LEU A 110 12.19 1.50 4.25
N GLU A 111 11.46 2.48 4.81
CA GLU A 111 11.90 3.86 5.02
C GLU A 111 12.37 4.55 3.73
N LEU A 112 11.78 4.24 2.57
CA LEU A 112 12.21 4.76 1.27
C LEU A 112 12.27 6.28 1.22
N GLY A 113 11.36 6.97 1.92
CA GLY A 113 11.35 8.43 2.00
C GLY A 113 12.67 9.05 2.45
N ARG A 114 13.47 8.35 3.28
CA ARG A 114 14.79 8.83 3.74
C ARG A 114 15.86 8.78 2.63
N HIS A 115 15.65 7.90 1.65
CA HIS A 115 16.60 7.63 0.58
C HIS A 115 16.29 8.37 -0.72
N LEU A 116 15.07 8.95 -0.85
CA LEU A 116 14.64 9.65 -2.05
C LEU A 116 15.51 10.89 -2.33
N LYS A 117 15.84 11.09 -3.61
CA LYS A 117 16.42 12.32 -4.14
C LYS A 117 15.30 13.15 -4.76
N LEU A 118 15.00 14.29 -4.15
CA LEU A 118 13.94 15.21 -4.54
C LEU A 118 14.52 16.56 -4.96
N GLY A 119 13.87 17.25 -5.89
CA GLY A 119 14.15 18.66 -6.16
C GLY A 119 13.71 19.53 -4.98
N ARG A 120 14.26 20.73 -4.87
CA ARG A 120 14.04 21.64 -3.73
C ARG A 120 12.57 21.96 -3.49
N GLY A 121 11.81 22.19 -4.55
CA GLY A 121 10.39 22.48 -4.45
C GLY A 121 9.59 21.31 -3.89
N GLU A 122 9.87 20.10 -4.38
CA GLU A 122 9.21 18.88 -3.92
C GLU A 122 9.61 18.51 -2.48
N GLU A 123 10.87 18.70 -2.13
CA GLU A 123 11.37 18.52 -0.76
C GLU A 123 10.65 19.45 0.24
N GLN A 124 10.54 20.75 -0.09
CA GLN A 124 9.83 21.73 0.74
C GLN A 124 8.33 21.46 0.81
N GLY A 125 7.74 20.89 -0.24
CA GLY A 125 6.34 20.48 -0.32
C GLY A 125 6.01 19.20 0.44
N GLY A 126 6.96 18.59 1.16
CA GLY A 126 6.77 17.37 1.92
C GLY A 126 6.77 16.09 1.07
N GLY A 127 7.35 16.12 -0.15
CA GLY A 127 7.38 15.02 -1.10
C GLY A 127 7.89 13.70 -0.55
N ARG A 128 8.83 13.73 0.42
CA ARG A 128 9.34 12.51 1.09
C ARG A 128 8.28 11.67 1.81
N ARG A 129 7.12 12.25 2.08
CA ARG A 129 6.01 11.59 2.79
C ARG A 129 4.78 11.45 1.92
N ARG A 130 4.85 11.94 0.67
CA ARG A 130 3.70 11.91 -0.25
C ARG A 130 3.45 10.46 -0.70
N PRO A 131 2.22 9.92 -0.49
CA PRO A 131 1.90 8.54 -0.82
C PRO A 131 2.24 8.15 -2.25
N SER A 132 1.85 8.97 -3.24
CA SER A 132 2.13 8.67 -4.65
C SER A 132 3.64 8.57 -4.95
N ILE A 133 4.46 9.53 -4.48
CA ILE A 133 5.92 9.50 -4.70
C ILE A 133 6.56 8.26 -4.07
N LEU A 134 6.04 7.84 -2.91
CA LEU A 134 6.53 6.66 -2.20
C LEU A 134 6.10 5.37 -2.90
N ALA A 135 4.89 5.32 -3.45
CA ALA A 135 4.41 4.19 -4.26
C ALA A 135 5.25 4.04 -5.53
N ASP A 136 5.44 5.12 -6.30
CA ASP A 136 6.25 5.16 -7.52
C ASP A 136 7.69 4.70 -7.26
N ALA A 137 8.28 5.14 -6.13
CA ALA A 137 9.61 4.71 -5.71
C ALA A 137 9.65 3.22 -5.35
N THR A 138 8.59 2.67 -4.77
CA THR A 138 8.50 1.24 -4.44
C THR A 138 8.51 0.39 -5.71
N GLU A 139 7.70 0.73 -6.69
CA GLU A 139 7.71 0.08 -8.00
C GLU A 139 9.08 0.20 -8.68
N SER A 140 9.67 1.39 -8.64
CA SER A 140 11.01 1.63 -9.19
C SER A 140 12.08 0.75 -8.53
N VAL A 141 12.01 0.52 -7.23
CA VAL A 141 12.92 -0.39 -6.50
C VAL A 141 12.69 -1.85 -6.92
N PHE A 142 11.44 -2.29 -7.09
CA PHE A 142 11.13 -3.63 -7.60
C PHE A 142 11.71 -3.84 -9.00
N ALA A 143 11.58 -2.84 -9.90
CA ALA A 143 12.22 -2.88 -11.22
C ALA A 143 13.75 -2.93 -11.13
N ALA A 144 14.36 -2.15 -10.25
CA ALA A 144 15.80 -2.16 -10.07
C ALA A 144 16.33 -3.53 -9.64
N VAL A 145 15.63 -4.20 -8.69
CA VAL A 145 15.96 -5.57 -8.28
C VAL A 145 15.75 -6.55 -9.42
N TYR A 146 14.65 -6.40 -10.18
CA TYR A 146 14.41 -7.22 -11.37
C TYR A 146 15.54 -7.11 -12.41
N LEU A 147 15.99 -5.91 -12.71
CA LEU A 147 17.05 -5.67 -13.69
C LEU A 147 18.42 -6.19 -13.24
N ASP A 148 18.68 -6.17 -11.94
CA ASP A 148 19.96 -6.59 -11.36
C ASP A 148 20.03 -8.09 -11.04
N GLY A 149 18.92 -8.66 -10.53
CA GLY A 149 18.82 -10.03 -10.01
C GLY A 149 17.85 -10.95 -10.73
N GLY A 150 17.09 -10.42 -11.70
CA GLY A 150 16.08 -11.20 -12.43
C GLY A 150 14.76 -11.35 -11.70
N MET A 151 13.83 -12.08 -12.31
CA MET A 151 12.46 -12.26 -11.82
C MET A 151 12.41 -12.95 -10.46
N GLU A 152 13.29 -13.90 -10.20
CA GLU A 152 13.32 -14.64 -8.94
C GLU A 152 13.60 -13.71 -7.75
N ALA A 153 14.66 -12.89 -7.84
CA ALA A 153 14.99 -11.92 -6.80
C ALA A 153 13.89 -10.87 -6.59
N ALA A 154 13.28 -10.36 -7.68
CA ALA A 154 12.16 -9.44 -7.59
C ALA A 154 10.93 -10.09 -6.93
N SER A 155 10.62 -11.34 -7.29
CA SER A 155 9.52 -12.10 -6.70
C SER A 155 9.72 -12.31 -5.20
N GLU A 156 10.91 -12.73 -4.76
CA GLU A 156 11.23 -12.89 -3.34
C GLU A 156 11.03 -11.58 -2.56
N LEU A 157 11.48 -10.45 -3.11
CA LEU A 157 11.30 -9.15 -2.47
C LEU A 157 9.81 -8.77 -2.38
N ILE A 158 9.05 -8.91 -3.48
CA ILE A 158 7.62 -8.58 -3.53
C ILE A 158 6.82 -9.45 -2.57
N HIS A 159 7.08 -10.76 -2.53
CA HIS A 159 6.46 -11.66 -1.56
C HIS A 159 6.70 -11.18 -0.13
N ARG A 160 7.94 -11.03 0.27
CA ARG A 160 8.30 -10.60 1.63
C ARG A 160 7.77 -9.21 2.00
N ALA A 161 7.79 -8.27 1.06
CA ALA A 161 7.40 -6.89 1.34
C ALA A 161 5.88 -6.67 1.30
N LEU A 162 5.16 -7.41 0.45
CA LEU A 162 3.77 -7.14 0.14
C LEU A 162 2.85 -8.35 0.39
N LEU A 163 3.17 -9.55 -0.12
CA LEU A 163 2.21 -10.66 -0.20
C LEU A 163 2.17 -11.52 1.07
N ASP A 164 3.31 -11.77 1.74
CA ASP A 164 3.42 -12.69 2.87
C ASP A 164 2.97 -12.10 4.22
N LYS A 165 2.58 -10.84 4.28
CA LYS A 165 2.28 -10.13 5.54
C LYS A 165 0.81 -10.19 5.98
N GLY A 166 0.02 -11.14 5.53
CA GLY A 166 -1.42 -11.21 5.85
C GLY A 166 -2.21 -10.02 5.28
N ARG A 167 -1.61 -9.24 4.38
CA ARG A 167 -2.25 -8.09 3.75
C ARG A 167 -3.43 -8.50 2.88
N GLU A 168 -3.35 -9.69 2.30
CA GLU A 168 -4.45 -10.23 1.51
C GLU A 168 -5.69 -10.42 2.38
N GLU A 169 -5.54 -11.02 3.56
CA GLU A 169 -6.65 -11.19 4.50
C GLU A 169 -7.24 -9.84 4.94
N ALA A 170 -6.38 -8.86 5.25
CA ALA A 170 -6.80 -7.51 5.58
C ALA A 170 -7.46 -6.79 4.38
N VAL A 171 -6.97 -7.05 3.15
CA VAL A 171 -7.55 -6.53 1.91
C VAL A 171 -8.88 -7.22 1.63
N GLU A 172 -8.98 -8.54 1.79
CA GLU A 172 -10.23 -9.29 1.66
C GLU A 172 -11.27 -8.82 2.68
N GLU A 173 -10.86 -8.62 3.92
CA GLU A 173 -11.75 -8.12 4.98
C GLU A 173 -12.23 -6.69 4.69
N ARG A 174 -11.37 -5.77 4.24
CA ARG A 174 -11.74 -4.42 3.81
C ARG A 174 -12.63 -4.42 2.55
N ARG A 175 -12.61 -5.48 1.75
CA ARG A 175 -13.33 -5.62 0.47
C ARG A 175 -14.58 -6.44 0.57
N ARG A 176 -14.80 -7.13 1.70
CA ARG A 176 -16.06 -7.87 1.89
C ARG A 176 -17.22 -6.93 1.64
N ASP A 177 -18.01 -7.23 0.65
CA ASP A 177 -19.26 -6.51 0.40
C ASP A 177 -20.32 -7.05 1.39
N PHE A 178 -20.13 -6.62 2.65
CA PHE A 178 -21.02 -7.00 3.73
C PHE A 178 -22.49 -6.70 3.41
N LYS A 179 -22.76 -5.67 2.59
CA LYS A 179 -24.12 -5.34 2.16
C LYS A 179 -24.69 -6.42 1.28
N THR A 180 -23.91 -6.89 0.29
CA THR A 180 -24.33 -7.99 -0.60
C THR A 180 -24.44 -9.30 0.17
N GLU A 181 -23.46 -9.65 0.99
CA GLU A 181 -23.50 -10.85 1.84
C GLU A 181 -24.72 -10.87 2.76
N LEU A 182 -24.99 -9.73 3.41
CA LEU A 182 -26.14 -9.59 4.31
C LEU A 182 -27.46 -9.70 3.53
N GLN A 183 -27.54 -9.11 2.35
CA GLN A 183 -28.71 -9.19 1.49
C GLN A 183 -29.00 -10.64 1.08
N GLU A 184 -27.98 -11.38 0.66
CA GLU A 184 -28.10 -12.80 0.32
C GLU A 184 -28.54 -13.65 1.52
N LEU A 185 -27.94 -13.40 2.69
CA LEU A 185 -28.30 -14.10 3.92
C LEU A 185 -29.76 -13.88 4.31
N VAL A 186 -30.23 -12.63 4.24
CA VAL A 186 -31.60 -12.25 4.59
C VAL A 186 -32.59 -12.78 3.56
N GLN A 187 -32.27 -12.77 2.26
CA GLN A 187 -33.14 -13.30 1.19
C GLN A 187 -33.38 -14.82 1.30
N ARG A 188 -32.43 -15.57 1.88
CA ARG A 188 -32.64 -17.01 2.15
C ARG A 188 -33.75 -17.26 3.19
N LYS A 189 -34.04 -16.25 4.03
CA LYS A 189 -35.15 -16.29 5.01
C LYS A 189 -36.36 -15.59 4.38
N SER A 190 -37.28 -16.34 3.78
CA SER A 190 -38.48 -15.81 3.14
C SER A 190 -39.25 -14.83 4.05
N GLY A 191 -39.61 -13.66 3.52
CA GLY A 191 -40.44 -12.66 4.20
C GLY A 191 -39.66 -11.61 5.01
N SER A 192 -38.34 -11.64 5.02
CA SER A 192 -37.57 -10.62 5.71
C SER A 192 -37.23 -9.43 4.78
N THR A 193 -37.32 -8.20 5.30
CA THR A 193 -36.98 -6.97 4.59
C THR A 193 -35.72 -6.35 5.20
N LEU A 194 -34.75 -6.02 4.34
CA LEU A 194 -33.50 -5.37 4.72
C LEU A 194 -33.53 -3.90 4.26
N GLY A 195 -33.15 -2.98 5.15
CA GLY A 195 -33.05 -1.55 4.85
C GLY A 195 -31.82 -0.92 5.48
N TYR A 196 -31.41 0.23 4.95
CA TYR A 196 -30.32 1.04 5.46
C TYR A 196 -30.82 2.44 5.75
N ARG A 197 -30.37 3.03 6.85
CA ARG A 197 -30.72 4.40 7.24
C ARG A 197 -29.51 5.15 7.77
N LEU A 198 -29.24 6.33 7.21
CA LEU A 198 -28.25 7.23 7.79
C LEU A 198 -28.79 7.77 9.11
N VAL A 199 -28.07 7.54 10.20
CA VAL A 199 -28.44 7.97 11.56
C VAL A 199 -27.96 9.37 11.83
N GLY A 200 -26.72 9.71 11.38
CA GLY A 200 -26.13 11.01 11.60
C GLY A 200 -24.77 11.19 10.95
N SER A 201 -24.17 12.32 11.21
CA SER A 201 -22.77 12.59 10.90
C SER A 201 -22.18 13.54 11.92
N SER A 202 -20.89 13.39 12.24
CA SER A 202 -20.16 14.19 13.21
C SER A 202 -18.77 14.56 12.69
N GLY A 203 -18.10 15.52 13.33
CA GLY A 203 -16.75 15.96 12.96
C GLY A 203 -16.74 17.12 11.95
N PRO A 204 -15.56 17.76 11.77
CA PRO A 204 -15.36 18.85 10.81
C PRO A 204 -15.41 18.31 9.37
N ASP A 205 -15.68 19.19 8.38
CA ASP A 205 -15.89 18.78 6.97
C ASP A 205 -14.75 17.97 6.37
N HIS A 206 -13.51 18.21 6.77
CA HIS A 206 -12.32 17.48 6.33
C HIS A 206 -12.06 16.14 7.07
N ALA A 207 -12.82 15.85 8.14
CA ALA A 207 -12.74 14.63 8.92
C ALA A 207 -14.14 14.17 9.37
N LYS A 208 -15.12 14.28 8.47
CA LYS A 208 -16.52 13.95 8.74
C LYS A 208 -16.68 12.43 8.88
N VAL A 209 -17.34 12.02 9.96
CA VAL A 209 -17.69 10.63 10.22
C VAL A 209 -19.21 10.49 10.08
N PHE A 210 -19.64 9.54 9.27
CA PHE A 210 -21.03 9.16 9.06
C PHE A 210 -21.39 7.97 9.92
N GLU A 211 -22.63 7.92 10.39
CA GLU A 211 -23.19 6.77 11.09
C GLU A 211 -24.40 6.25 10.31
N ALA A 212 -24.43 4.94 10.06
CA ALA A 212 -25.52 4.25 9.38
C ALA A 212 -26.05 3.09 10.24
N ALA A 213 -27.34 2.80 10.09
CA ALA A 213 -28.01 1.65 10.71
C ALA A 213 -28.52 0.68 9.66
N VAL A 214 -28.39 -0.62 9.94
CA VAL A 214 -29.08 -1.70 9.24
C VAL A 214 -30.41 -1.97 9.95
N LEU A 215 -31.48 -2.03 9.17
CA LEU A 215 -32.82 -2.40 9.66
C LEU A 215 -33.21 -3.77 9.09
N LEU A 216 -33.62 -4.66 9.96
CA LEU A 216 -34.27 -5.93 9.61
C LEU A 216 -35.73 -5.87 10.03
N ASN A 217 -36.64 -6.00 9.07
CA ASN A 217 -38.09 -5.90 9.28
C ASN A 217 -38.52 -4.57 9.98
N GLY A 218 -37.79 -3.49 9.69
CA GLY A 218 -38.04 -2.15 10.27
C GLY A 218 -37.38 -1.87 11.61
N GLU A 219 -36.82 -2.89 12.28
CA GLU A 219 -36.10 -2.74 13.54
C GLU A 219 -34.58 -2.63 13.31
N VAL A 220 -33.90 -1.80 14.14
CA VAL A 220 -32.44 -1.63 14.03
C VAL A 220 -31.72 -2.88 14.52
N LEU A 221 -31.04 -3.57 13.59
CA LEU A 221 -30.23 -4.74 13.88
C LEU A 221 -28.81 -4.35 14.36
N SER A 222 -28.19 -3.38 13.67
CA SER A 222 -26.83 -2.95 13.94
C SER A 222 -26.61 -1.51 13.50
N THR A 223 -25.48 -0.90 13.94
CA THR A 223 -24.99 0.39 13.46
C THR A 223 -23.52 0.29 13.09
N GLY A 224 -23.03 1.19 12.23
CA GLY A 224 -21.65 1.29 11.84
C GLY A 224 -21.27 2.72 11.46
N THR A 225 -20.00 3.03 11.57
CA THR A 225 -19.44 4.36 11.28
C THR A 225 -18.39 4.27 10.17
N GLY A 226 -18.19 5.37 9.42
CA GLY A 226 -17.18 5.47 8.37
C GLY A 226 -16.99 6.90 7.89
N HIS A 227 -15.92 7.15 7.14
CA HIS A 227 -15.62 8.47 6.57
C HIS A 227 -16.47 8.81 5.33
N SER A 228 -17.22 7.84 4.83
CA SER A 228 -18.25 8.02 3.80
C SER A 228 -19.53 7.30 4.20
N LYS A 229 -20.65 7.69 3.57
CA LYS A 229 -21.93 6.99 3.77
C LYS A 229 -21.81 5.49 3.41
N LYS A 230 -21.09 5.19 2.33
CA LYS A 230 -20.87 3.81 1.87
C LYS A 230 -20.07 2.99 2.90
N GLU A 231 -19.01 3.55 3.47
CA GLU A 231 -18.24 2.89 4.52
C GLU A 231 -19.07 2.64 5.78
N ALA A 232 -19.84 3.64 6.22
CA ALA A 232 -20.72 3.48 7.39
C ALA A 232 -21.78 2.38 7.17
N GLU A 233 -22.35 2.29 5.97
CA GLU A 233 -23.30 1.22 5.62
C GLU A 233 -22.62 -0.16 5.55
N GLN A 234 -21.41 -0.26 5.03
CA GLN A 234 -20.64 -1.51 5.01
C GLN A 234 -20.27 -1.96 6.43
N ALA A 235 -19.81 -1.04 7.28
CA ALA A 235 -19.52 -1.35 8.68
C ALA A 235 -20.78 -1.83 9.44
N ALA A 236 -21.92 -1.18 9.21
CA ALA A 236 -23.20 -1.59 9.81
C ALA A 236 -23.62 -2.98 9.32
N ALA A 237 -23.41 -3.29 8.02
CA ALA A 237 -23.72 -4.60 7.43
C ALA A 237 -22.83 -5.71 8.02
N GLY A 238 -21.54 -5.46 8.19
CA GLY A 238 -20.61 -6.38 8.85
C GLY A 238 -21.05 -6.75 10.26
N ALA A 239 -21.36 -5.72 11.08
CA ALA A 239 -21.88 -5.94 12.43
C ALA A 239 -23.24 -6.68 12.46
N ALA A 240 -24.08 -6.52 11.44
CA ALA A 240 -25.32 -7.26 11.30
C ALA A 240 -25.06 -8.74 10.98
N LEU A 241 -24.13 -9.04 10.09
CA LEU A 241 -23.75 -10.41 9.75
C LEU A 241 -23.23 -11.18 10.96
N GLU A 242 -22.32 -10.58 11.74
CA GLU A 242 -21.80 -11.17 12.97
C GLU A 242 -22.93 -11.54 13.96
N LYS A 243 -23.88 -10.64 14.16
CA LYS A 243 -25.02 -10.89 15.04
C LYS A 243 -25.91 -12.03 14.54
N LEU A 244 -26.14 -12.12 13.23
CA LEU A 244 -26.99 -13.16 12.64
C LEU A 244 -26.30 -14.53 12.56
N GLN A 245 -24.97 -14.58 12.59
CA GLN A 245 -24.19 -15.83 12.63
C GLN A 245 -24.05 -16.39 14.04
N GLN A 246 -24.20 -15.55 15.07
CA GLN A 246 -24.16 -15.95 16.49
C GLN A 246 -25.54 -16.34 17.06
N ALA A 247 -26.63 -16.10 16.33
CA ALA A 247 -28.01 -16.35 16.72
C ALA A 247 -28.56 -17.67 16.13
#